data_d602cb553c0258e98e41c862d2d8a387
#
_entry.id   d602cb553c0258e98e41c862d2d8a387
#
_cell.length_a   1.000
_cell.length_b   1.000
_cell.length_c   1.000
_cell.angle_alpha   90.00
_cell.angle_beta   90.00
_cell.angle_gamma   90.00
#
_symmetry.space_group_name_H-M   'P 1'
#
loop_
_entity.id
_entity.type
_entity.pdbx_description
1 polymer ?
#
loop_
_entity_poly.entity_id
_entity_poly.type
_entity_poly.pdbx_seq_one_letter_code
_entity_poly.pdbx_strand_id
1 'polypeptide(L)'
;MEYALFKNRSYQGVISKGFGLYFSHFRLFLKTSWLMAIIFALVFAALEMLLSVQLPSLSATIMKQELVLKTGLSPEVAQQYLLAVGITLLLILLYIMVEALTVGTVLNKLKEHHDTNTMTVPKRWFYISRQMMGRTLKGYVFTIVTMLIPVIVLAAILVGLLYIASDALTTWMIIVTVCYTVLGLLSLPMLFVFMKYVMNKGKSYFSLLGSSYARGLRHWGHIFTTLLIGGLTICVLAGICCLPTIILAQAHWSSQEGFLNGDPLGMPGYITTLSFITYFLTGFILVYICMPMLMIVYYMYGSIETFEQEKNKLDI
;
A
#
# COMPACT_ATOMS: atom_id res chain seq x y z
N MET A 1 -24.45 15.35 -16.27
CA MET A 1 -23.95 13.97 -15.96
C MET A 1 -22.44 13.82 -16.25
N GLU A 2 -21.64 14.72 -15.72
CA GLU A 2 -20.19 14.79 -16.05
C GLU A 2 -19.37 13.68 -15.43
N TYR A 3 -19.82 13.11 -14.32
CA TYR A 3 -19.11 12.09 -13.53
C TYR A 3 -19.79 10.71 -13.51
N ALA A 4 -20.66 10.39 -14.49
CA ALA A 4 -21.32 9.09 -14.55
C ALA A 4 -20.28 7.95 -14.52
N LEU A 5 -20.46 6.94 -13.63
CA LEU A 5 -19.54 5.82 -13.48
C LEU A 5 -19.54 4.91 -14.70
N PHE A 6 -20.72 4.44 -15.09
CA PHE A 6 -20.89 3.44 -16.16
C PHE A 6 -20.88 4.11 -17.55
N LYS A 7 -19.67 4.26 -18.06
CA LYS A 7 -19.40 4.73 -19.42
C LYS A 7 -18.10 4.10 -19.92
N ASN A 8 -18.09 3.61 -21.15
CA ASN A 8 -16.88 3.12 -21.78
C ASN A 8 -15.89 4.29 -21.99
N ARG A 9 -14.68 4.17 -21.46
CA ARG A 9 -13.64 5.22 -21.49
C ARG A 9 -12.30 4.63 -21.89
N SER A 10 -11.53 5.43 -22.62
CA SER A 10 -10.09 5.17 -22.80
C SER A 10 -9.34 5.31 -21.47
N TYR A 11 -8.12 4.77 -21.37
CA TYR A 11 -7.27 4.90 -20.18
C TYR A 11 -7.04 6.36 -19.77
N GLN A 12 -6.84 7.28 -20.73
CA GLN A 12 -6.72 8.72 -20.46
C GLN A 12 -8.00 9.31 -19.88
N GLY A 13 -9.17 8.89 -20.39
CA GLY A 13 -10.47 9.31 -19.87
C GLY A 13 -10.71 8.81 -18.44
N VAL A 14 -10.28 7.61 -18.10
CA VAL A 14 -10.35 7.05 -16.75
C VAL A 14 -9.49 7.87 -15.79
N ILE A 15 -8.23 8.12 -16.14
CA ILE A 15 -7.28 8.89 -15.32
C ILE A 15 -7.77 10.33 -15.11
N SER A 16 -8.12 11.02 -16.20
CA SER A 16 -8.61 12.40 -16.13
C SER A 16 -9.88 12.53 -15.26
N LYS A 17 -10.82 11.60 -15.37
CA LYS A 17 -12.04 11.62 -14.55
C LYS A 17 -11.77 11.22 -13.10
N GLY A 18 -10.81 10.31 -12.84
CA GLY A 18 -10.36 9.97 -11.48
C GLY A 18 -9.79 11.19 -10.76
N PHE A 19 -8.83 11.88 -11.36
CA PHE A 19 -8.29 13.12 -10.82
C PHE A 19 -9.35 14.24 -10.74
N GLY A 20 -10.18 14.39 -11.78
CA GLY A 20 -11.27 15.37 -11.80
C GLY A 20 -12.25 15.19 -10.65
N LEU A 21 -12.69 13.96 -10.37
CA LEU A 21 -13.55 13.65 -9.22
C LEU A 21 -12.87 13.99 -7.90
N TYR A 22 -11.59 13.66 -7.74
CA TYR A 22 -10.84 13.96 -6.55
C TYR A 22 -10.74 15.46 -6.28
N PHE A 23 -10.25 16.24 -7.26
CA PHE A 23 -10.06 17.67 -7.09
C PHE A 23 -11.37 18.45 -6.92
N SER A 24 -12.43 18.06 -7.66
CA SER A 24 -13.74 18.72 -7.54
C SER A 24 -14.39 18.49 -6.16
N HIS A 25 -14.08 17.36 -5.49
CA HIS A 25 -14.65 16.99 -4.19
C HIS A 25 -13.60 16.89 -3.08
N PHE A 26 -12.44 17.53 -3.25
CA PHE A 26 -11.32 17.44 -2.30
C PHE A 26 -11.73 17.73 -0.84
N ARG A 27 -12.47 18.82 -0.62
CA ARG A 27 -12.97 19.19 0.72
C ARG A 27 -13.85 18.11 1.36
N LEU A 28 -14.64 17.41 0.54
CA LEU A 28 -15.47 16.30 1.01
C LEU A 28 -14.61 15.12 1.48
N PHE A 29 -13.64 14.72 0.66
CA PHE A 29 -12.73 13.63 1.01
C PHE A 29 -11.89 13.98 2.25
N LEU A 30 -11.34 15.18 2.32
CA LEU A 30 -10.60 15.66 3.47
C LEU A 30 -11.48 15.61 4.74
N LYS A 31 -12.70 16.16 4.69
CA LYS A 31 -13.62 16.15 5.83
C LYS A 31 -14.03 14.74 6.28
N THR A 32 -14.10 13.80 5.35
CA THR A 32 -14.54 12.41 5.64
C THR A 32 -13.41 11.57 6.21
N SER A 33 -12.16 11.77 5.77
CA SER A 33 -11.04 10.89 6.07
C SER A 33 -10.01 11.44 7.06
N TRP A 34 -10.10 12.73 7.45
CA TRP A 34 -9.05 13.40 8.23
C TRP A 34 -8.66 12.67 9.52
N LEU A 35 -9.64 12.12 10.26
CA LEU A 35 -9.36 11.42 11.51
C LEU A 35 -8.61 10.09 11.24
N MET A 36 -9.04 9.35 10.22
CA MET A 36 -8.34 8.13 9.82
C MET A 36 -6.96 8.44 9.26
N ALA A 37 -6.79 9.55 8.54
CA ALA A 37 -5.49 10.02 8.08
C ALA A 37 -4.54 10.37 9.23
N ILE A 38 -5.04 10.97 10.33
CA ILE A 38 -4.23 11.22 11.53
C ILE A 38 -3.81 9.90 12.19
N ILE A 39 -4.74 8.95 12.37
CA ILE A 39 -4.43 7.65 12.95
C ILE A 39 -3.40 6.91 12.07
N PHE A 40 -3.59 6.94 10.76
CA PHE A 40 -2.63 6.37 9.81
C PHE A 40 -1.24 7.02 9.95
N ALA A 41 -1.18 8.36 10.00
CA ALA A 41 0.06 9.11 10.14
C ALA A 41 0.80 8.78 11.45
N LEU A 42 0.08 8.58 12.56
CA LEU A 42 0.67 8.17 13.84
C LEU A 42 1.28 6.75 13.75
N VAL A 43 0.56 5.80 13.16
CA VAL A 43 1.05 4.43 12.98
C VAL A 43 2.22 4.40 12.00
N PHE A 44 2.15 5.17 10.90
CA PHE A 44 3.24 5.33 9.95
C PHE A 44 4.49 5.89 10.63
N ALA A 45 4.35 6.99 11.38
CA ALA A 45 5.47 7.59 12.09
C ALA A 45 6.10 6.64 13.13
N ALA A 46 5.29 5.90 13.88
CA ALA A 46 5.77 4.91 14.84
C ALA A 46 6.53 3.76 14.14
N LEU A 47 6.02 3.29 13.00
CA LEU A 47 6.66 2.25 12.20
C LEU A 47 7.99 2.73 11.62
N GLU A 48 8.03 3.92 11.03
CA GLU A 48 9.25 4.53 10.48
C GLU A 48 10.30 4.78 11.56
N MET A 49 9.90 5.20 12.77
CA MET A 49 10.83 5.37 13.90
C MET A 49 11.46 4.03 14.32
N LEU A 50 10.70 2.96 14.34
CA LEU A 50 11.26 1.63 14.60
C LEU A 50 12.23 1.18 13.51
N LEU A 51 11.83 1.34 12.26
CA LEU A 51 12.62 0.85 11.11
C LEU A 51 13.88 1.68 10.85
N SER A 52 13.82 3.01 11.02
CA SER A 52 14.94 3.91 10.68
C SER A 52 15.82 4.29 11.87
N VAL A 53 15.35 4.16 13.11
CA VAL A 53 16.09 4.58 14.30
C VAL A 53 16.40 3.39 15.22
N GLN A 54 15.38 2.68 15.71
CA GLN A 54 15.58 1.67 16.76
C GLN A 54 16.20 0.38 16.25
N LEU A 55 15.67 -0.20 15.16
CA LEU A 55 16.25 -1.45 14.62
C LEU A 55 17.68 -1.27 14.11
N PRO A 56 18.05 -0.21 13.40
CA PRO A 56 19.43 0.03 13.03
C PRO A 56 20.37 0.21 14.23
N SER A 57 19.94 0.92 15.29
CA SER A 57 20.75 1.11 16.49
C SER A 57 21.01 -0.21 17.24
N LEU A 58 20.00 -1.07 17.35
CA LEU A 58 20.13 -2.39 17.96
C LEU A 58 21.01 -3.32 17.11
N SER A 59 20.83 -3.32 15.78
CA SER A 59 21.67 -4.11 14.88
C SER A 59 23.13 -3.67 14.90
N ALA A 60 23.40 -2.36 14.95
CA ALA A 60 24.76 -1.83 15.11
C ALA A 60 25.39 -2.26 16.44
N THR A 61 24.61 -2.28 17.53
CA THR A 61 25.08 -2.76 18.84
C THR A 61 25.43 -4.25 18.81
N ILE A 62 24.61 -5.08 18.17
CA ILE A 62 24.88 -6.51 17.96
C ILE A 62 26.16 -6.71 17.17
N MET A 63 26.30 -6.02 16.03
CA MET A 63 27.50 -6.10 15.20
C MET A 63 28.76 -5.68 15.96
N LYS A 64 28.68 -4.63 16.78
CA LYS A 64 29.80 -4.18 17.63
C LYS A 64 30.20 -5.24 18.64
N GLN A 65 29.24 -5.88 19.32
CA GLN A 65 29.54 -6.94 20.28
C GLN A 65 30.16 -8.18 19.63
N GLU A 66 29.60 -8.65 18.51
CA GLU A 66 30.04 -9.88 17.86
C GLU A 66 31.34 -9.71 17.06
N LEU A 67 31.44 -8.67 16.22
CA LEU A 67 32.52 -8.50 15.27
C LEU A 67 33.71 -7.71 15.82
N VAL A 68 33.46 -6.65 16.61
CA VAL A 68 34.50 -5.76 17.12
C VAL A 68 35.03 -6.23 18.46
N LEU A 69 34.14 -6.43 19.43
CA LEU A 69 34.51 -6.78 20.80
C LEU A 69 34.71 -8.30 20.98
N LYS A 70 34.17 -9.13 20.08
CA LYS A 70 34.22 -10.62 20.20
C LYS A 70 33.73 -11.16 21.54
N THR A 71 32.86 -10.40 22.21
CA THR A 71 32.32 -10.77 23.54
C THR A 71 31.15 -11.72 23.48
N GLY A 72 30.67 -12.02 22.29
CA GLY A 72 29.41 -12.73 22.08
C GLY A 72 28.18 -11.82 22.30
N LEU A 73 27.00 -12.29 21.85
CA LEU A 73 25.74 -11.55 22.00
C LEU A 73 25.26 -11.61 23.46
N SER A 74 25.11 -10.45 24.11
CA SER A 74 24.52 -10.42 25.46
C SER A 74 23.02 -10.78 25.40
N PRO A 75 22.52 -11.58 26.39
CA PRO A 75 21.10 -11.97 26.43
C PRO A 75 20.15 -10.78 26.46
N GLU A 76 20.53 -9.67 27.07
CA GLU A 76 19.73 -8.45 27.20
C GLU A 76 19.52 -7.78 25.82
N VAL A 77 20.61 -7.66 25.04
CA VAL A 77 20.52 -7.06 23.66
C VAL A 77 19.74 -7.99 22.74
N ALA A 78 19.92 -9.31 22.83
CA ALA A 78 19.13 -10.27 22.08
C ALA A 78 17.62 -10.14 22.38
N GLN A 79 17.26 -10.02 23.65
CA GLN A 79 15.88 -9.84 24.08
C GLN A 79 15.28 -8.51 23.58
N GLN A 80 16.03 -7.40 23.67
CA GLN A 80 15.59 -6.11 23.16
C GLN A 80 15.37 -6.15 21.64
N TYR A 81 16.24 -6.81 20.89
CA TYR A 81 16.10 -6.98 19.46
C TYR A 81 14.85 -7.79 19.09
N LEU A 82 14.64 -8.93 19.74
CA LEU A 82 13.44 -9.76 19.53
C LEU A 82 12.15 -9.00 19.85
N LEU A 83 12.15 -8.21 20.93
CA LEU A 83 11.02 -7.37 21.31
C LEU A 83 10.77 -6.28 20.28
N ALA A 84 11.81 -5.60 19.78
CA ALA A 84 11.69 -4.60 18.73
C ALA A 84 11.14 -5.20 17.43
N VAL A 85 11.59 -6.39 17.02
CA VAL A 85 11.07 -7.12 15.87
C VAL A 85 9.59 -7.48 16.09
N GLY A 86 9.22 -7.97 17.28
CA GLY A 86 7.84 -8.29 17.64
C GLY A 86 6.91 -7.07 17.54
N ILE A 87 7.35 -5.93 18.10
CA ILE A 87 6.60 -4.65 18.01
C ILE A 87 6.48 -4.20 16.53
N THR A 88 7.54 -4.34 15.75
CA THR A 88 7.51 -3.98 14.32
C THR A 88 6.47 -4.81 13.55
N LEU A 89 6.41 -6.12 13.77
CA LEU A 89 5.41 -6.99 13.16
C LEU A 89 3.98 -6.58 13.57
N LEU A 90 3.77 -6.25 14.85
CA LEU A 90 2.48 -5.77 15.33
C LEU A 90 2.10 -4.42 14.71
N LEU A 91 3.04 -3.50 14.57
CA LEU A 91 2.79 -2.20 13.91
C LEU A 91 2.54 -2.36 12.40
N ILE A 92 3.18 -3.31 11.72
CA ILE A 92 2.88 -3.63 10.31
C ILE A 92 1.42 -4.12 10.19
N LEU A 93 0.96 -5.01 11.06
CA LEU A 93 -0.42 -5.47 11.07
C LEU A 93 -1.40 -4.31 11.34
N LEU A 94 -1.07 -3.45 12.30
CA LEU A 94 -1.85 -2.26 12.62
C LEU A 94 -1.88 -1.28 11.44
N TYR A 95 -0.74 -1.07 10.76
CA TYR A 95 -0.62 -0.25 9.57
C TYR A 95 -1.56 -0.74 8.46
N ILE A 96 -1.52 -2.02 8.12
CA ILE A 96 -2.41 -2.64 7.11
C ILE A 96 -3.88 -2.45 7.49
N MET A 97 -4.22 -2.64 8.77
CA MET A 97 -5.59 -2.47 9.25
C MET A 97 -6.07 -1.02 9.12
N VAL A 98 -5.26 -0.05 9.56
CA VAL A 98 -5.60 1.38 9.51
C VAL A 98 -5.65 1.89 8.08
N GLU A 99 -4.75 1.41 7.20
CA GLU A 99 -4.81 1.69 5.76
C GLU A 99 -6.13 1.21 5.15
N ALA A 100 -6.52 -0.04 5.40
CA ALA A 100 -7.79 -0.59 4.93
C ALA A 100 -9.00 0.21 5.43
N LEU A 101 -8.97 0.69 6.68
CA LEU A 101 -10.03 1.53 7.25
C LEU A 101 -10.05 2.92 6.60
N THR A 102 -8.90 3.51 6.34
CA THR A 102 -8.77 4.81 5.63
C THR A 102 -9.35 4.70 4.21
N VAL A 103 -8.96 3.67 3.47
CA VAL A 103 -9.54 3.32 2.16
C VAL A 103 -11.06 3.12 2.27
N GLY A 104 -11.54 2.45 3.32
CA GLY A 104 -12.95 2.21 3.57
C GLY A 104 -13.79 3.48 3.73
N THR A 105 -13.24 4.55 4.34
CA THR A 105 -13.93 5.85 4.45
C THR A 105 -14.17 6.48 3.09
N VAL A 106 -13.18 6.40 2.20
CA VAL A 106 -13.26 6.92 0.83
C VAL A 106 -14.22 6.08 -0.02
N LEU A 107 -14.08 4.74 0.04
CA LEU A 107 -14.94 3.82 -0.70
C LEU A 107 -16.42 3.93 -0.29
N ASN A 108 -16.71 4.31 0.95
CA ASN A 108 -18.09 4.60 1.37
C ASN A 108 -18.69 5.77 0.57
N LYS A 109 -17.91 6.81 0.30
CA LYS A 109 -18.35 7.95 -0.53
C LYS A 109 -18.43 7.59 -2.02
N LEU A 110 -17.51 6.80 -2.51
CA LEU A 110 -17.58 6.28 -3.88
C LEU A 110 -18.79 5.34 -4.07
N LYS A 111 -19.16 4.58 -3.04
CA LYS A 111 -20.37 3.76 -3.05
C LYS A 111 -21.65 4.61 -3.08
N GLU A 112 -21.71 5.70 -2.32
CA GLU A 112 -22.81 6.67 -2.41
C GLU A 112 -22.93 7.22 -3.83
N HIS A 113 -21.82 7.61 -4.46
CA HIS A 113 -21.80 8.04 -5.85
C HIS A 113 -22.21 6.93 -6.82
N HIS A 114 -21.81 5.69 -6.60
CA HIS A 114 -22.21 4.54 -7.41
C HIS A 114 -23.74 4.33 -7.38
N ASP A 115 -24.37 4.48 -6.20
CA ASP A 115 -25.78 4.16 -6.01
C ASP A 115 -26.72 5.34 -6.39
N THR A 116 -26.27 6.60 -6.22
CA THR A 116 -27.12 7.80 -6.38
C THR A 116 -26.63 8.80 -7.42
N ASN A 117 -25.44 8.61 -8.00
CA ASN A 117 -24.71 9.57 -8.84
C ASN A 117 -24.50 10.96 -8.18
N THR A 118 -24.63 11.03 -6.84
CA THR A 118 -24.41 12.24 -6.05
C THR A 118 -23.47 11.95 -4.89
N MET A 119 -22.76 12.97 -4.43
CA MET A 119 -21.95 12.90 -3.21
C MET A 119 -22.40 13.96 -2.25
N THR A 120 -22.93 13.56 -1.10
CA THR A 120 -23.37 14.50 -0.09
C THR A 120 -22.26 14.75 0.94
N VAL A 121 -22.08 16.02 1.32
CA VAL A 121 -21.15 16.36 2.40
C VAL A 121 -21.75 15.90 3.73
N PRO A 122 -21.05 15.06 4.52
CA PRO A 122 -21.60 14.57 5.76
C PRO A 122 -21.86 15.73 6.73
N LYS A 123 -23.06 15.77 7.34
CA LYS A 123 -23.41 16.75 8.38
C LYS A 123 -22.53 16.60 9.63
N ARG A 124 -22.18 15.34 9.96
CA ARG A 124 -21.28 15.01 11.08
C ARG A 124 -19.84 14.95 10.60
N TRP A 125 -18.91 15.44 11.40
CA TRP A 125 -17.46 15.39 11.15
C TRP A 125 -16.90 13.96 11.11
N PHE A 126 -17.67 12.99 11.59
CA PHE A 126 -17.31 11.59 11.66
C PHE A 126 -18.51 10.73 11.27
N TYR A 127 -18.45 10.16 10.09
CA TYR A 127 -19.45 9.20 9.62
C TYR A 127 -18.75 7.94 9.10
N ILE A 128 -18.87 6.88 9.88
CA ILE A 128 -18.32 5.57 9.52
C ILE A 128 -19.49 4.61 9.35
N SER A 129 -19.62 4.07 8.14
CA SER A 129 -20.49 2.92 7.90
C SER A 129 -19.78 1.64 8.34
N ARG A 130 -20.17 1.07 9.49
CA ARG A 130 -19.63 -0.22 9.98
C ARG A 130 -19.65 -1.31 8.91
N GLN A 131 -20.74 -1.38 8.13
CA GLN A 131 -20.89 -2.37 7.08
C GLN A 131 -19.87 -2.20 5.95
N MET A 132 -19.64 -0.97 5.50
CA MET A 132 -18.65 -0.69 4.45
C MET A 132 -17.22 -0.92 4.95
N MET A 133 -16.89 -0.49 6.17
CA MET A 133 -15.56 -0.72 6.74
C MET A 133 -15.26 -2.21 6.89
N GLY A 134 -16.19 -2.99 7.46
CA GLY A 134 -15.99 -4.43 7.59
C GLY A 134 -15.86 -5.13 6.24
N ARG A 135 -16.61 -4.67 5.22
CA ARG A 135 -16.51 -5.21 3.86
C ARG A 135 -15.18 -4.83 3.20
N THR A 136 -14.73 -3.59 3.35
CA THR A 136 -13.43 -3.13 2.82
C THR A 136 -12.29 -3.87 3.49
N LEU A 137 -12.32 -3.99 4.82
CA LEU A 137 -11.30 -4.73 5.56
C LEU A 137 -11.22 -6.20 5.13
N LYS A 138 -12.38 -6.89 5.04
CA LYS A 138 -12.43 -8.27 4.53
C LYS A 138 -11.90 -8.36 3.10
N GLY A 139 -12.32 -7.46 2.21
CA GLY A 139 -11.84 -7.42 0.83
C GLY A 139 -10.33 -7.18 0.74
N TYR A 140 -9.80 -6.28 1.57
CA TYR A 140 -8.38 -5.97 1.64
C TYR A 140 -7.57 -7.18 2.11
N VAL A 141 -7.96 -7.80 3.23
CA VAL A 141 -7.33 -9.01 3.76
C VAL A 141 -7.38 -10.16 2.74
N PHE A 142 -8.55 -10.42 2.13
CA PHE A 142 -8.65 -11.48 1.12
C PHE A 142 -7.81 -11.21 -0.12
N THR A 143 -7.72 -9.96 -0.56
CA THR A 143 -6.87 -9.58 -1.69
C THR A 143 -5.40 -9.78 -1.36
N ILE A 144 -4.95 -9.35 -0.18
CA ILE A 144 -3.57 -9.58 0.29
C ILE A 144 -3.27 -11.07 0.38
N VAL A 145 -4.12 -11.85 1.04
CA VAL A 145 -3.92 -13.31 1.19
C VAL A 145 -3.85 -13.99 -0.18
N THR A 146 -4.75 -13.63 -1.11
CA THR A 146 -4.76 -14.21 -2.46
C THR A 146 -3.50 -13.85 -3.26
N MET A 147 -2.91 -12.66 -3.01
CA MET A 147 -1.64 -12.26 -3.62
C MET A 147 -0.43 -12.90 -2.95
N LEU A 148 -0.46 -13.08 -1.62
CA LEU A 148 0.65 -13.65 -0.85
C LEU A 148 0.85 -15.14 -1.10
N ILE A 149 -0.21 -15.91 -1.29
CA ILE A 149 -0.11 -17.38 -1.52
C ILE A 149 0.82 -17.70 -2.70
N PRO A 150 0.64 -17.16 -3.93
CA PRO A 150 1.54 -17.43 -5.04
C PRO A 150 2.98 -16.94 -4.78
N VAL A 151 3.15 -15.83 -4.05
CA VAL A 151 4.48 -15.30 -3.68
C VAL A 151 5.21 -16.28 -2.77
N ILE A 152 4.54 -16.81 -1.73
CA ILE A 152 5.12 -17.77 -0.78
C ILE A 152 5.44 -19.09 -1.50
N VAL A 153 4.53 -19.59 -2.34
CA VAL A 153 4.75 -20.83 -3.10
C VAL A 153 5.96 -20.68 -4.04
N LEU A 154 6.04 -19.56 -4.76
CA LEU A 154 7.17 -19.25 -5.63
C LEU A 154 8.48 -19.16 -4.83
N ALA A 155 8.47 -18.48 -3.68
CA ALA A 155 9.63 -18.39 -2.80
C ALA A 155 10.11 -19.77 -2.34
N ALA A 156 9.19 -20.64 -1.91
CA ALA A 156 9.52 -22.00 -1.48
C ALA A 156 10.14 -22.83 -2.61
N ILE A 157 9.60 -22.74 -3.84
CA ILE A 157 10.14 -23.41 -5.02
C ILE A 157 11.55 -22.89 -5.33
N LEU A 158 11.75 -21.56 -5.34
CA LEU A 158 13.04 -20.95 -5.66
C LEU A 158 14.10 -21.30 -4.61
N VAL A 159 13.76 -21.32 -3.32
CA VAL A 159 14.68 -21.74 -2.25
C VAL A 159 15.06 -23.22 -2.42
N GLY A 160 14.10 -24.10 -2.74
CA GLY A 160 14.37 -25.51 -3.01
C GLY A 160 15.32 -25.72 -4.20
N LEU A 161 15.13 -24.95 -5.28
CA LEU A 161 16.00 -24.99 -6.46
C LEU A 161 17.40 -24.44 -6.18
N LEU A 162 17.53 -23.37 -5.40
CA LEU A 162 18.82 -22.82 -4.95
C LEU A 162 19.65 -23.85 -4.16
N TYR A 163 18.98 -24.65 -3.33
CA TYR A 163 19.65 -25.71 -2.56
C TYR A 163 20.25 -26.82 -3.47
N ILE A 164 19.63 -27.08 -4.64
CA ILE A 164 20.06 -28.09 -5.58
C ILE A 164 21.16 -27.60 -6.54
N ALA A 165 21.12 -26.30 -6.91
CA ALA A 165 21.98 -25.71 -7.94
C ALA A 165 22.67 -24.42 -7.43
N SER A 166 23.59 -24.57 -6.48
CA SER A 166 24.26 -23.43 -5.80
C SER A 166 25.26 -22.65 -6.64
N ASP A 167 25.74 -23.20 -7.78
CA ASP A 167 26.91 -22.66 -8.48
C ASP A 167 26.66 -21.48 -9.42
N ALA A 168 25.39 -21.04 -9.59
CA ALA A 168 24.98 -19.99 -10.53
C ALA A 168 24.17 -18.88 -9.88
N LEU A 169 24.68 -18.26 -8.81
CA LEU A 169 23.96 -17.23 -8.01
C LEU A 169 23.37 -16.09 -8.86
N THR A 170 24.14 -15.56 -9.82
CA THR A 170 23.68 -14.46 -10.70
C THR A 170 22.51 -14.87 -11.58
N THR A 171 22.55 -16.07 -12.15
CA THR A 171 21.45 -16.62 -12.96
C THR A 171 20.19 -16.78 -12.13
N TRP A 172 20.33 -17.26 -10.89
CA TRP A 172 19.20 -17.38 -9.96
C TRP A 172 18.59 -16.03 -9.58
N MET A 173 19.39 -15.00 -9.33
CA MET A 173 18.90 -13.64 -9.06
C MET A 173 18.05 -13.12 -10.22
N ILE A 174 18.49 -13.33 -11.47
CA ILE A 174 17.72 -12.93 -12.66
C ILE A 174 16.39 -13.69 -12.73
N ILE A 175 16.41 -15.02 -12.57
CA ILE A 175 15.20 -15.85 -12.60
C ILE A 175 14.20 -15.39 -11.53
N VAL A 176 14.66 -15.21 -10.30
CA VAL A 176 13.85 -14.72 -9.16
C VAL A 176 13.21 -13.37 -9.51
N THR A 177 14.00 -12.41 -10.00
CA THR A 177 13.51 -11.08 -10.36
C THR A 177 12.44 -11.15 -11.46
N VAL A 178 12.68 -11.93 -12.51
CA VAL A 178 11.71 -12.11 -13.60
C VAL A 178 10.42 -12.77 -13.09
N CYS A 179 10.52 -13.82 -12.30
CA CYS A 179 9.35 -14.53 -11.76
C CYS A 179 8.49 -13.60 -10.87
N TYR A 180 9.11 -12.84 -9.97
CA TYR A 180 8.36 -11.89 -9.12
C TYR A 180 7.78 -10.73 -9.92
N THR A 181 8.48 -10.23 -10.95
CA THR A 181 7.94 -9.21 -11.85
C THR A 181 6.70 -9.70 -12.58
N VAL A 182 6.75 -10.90 -13.17
CA VAL A 182 5.60 -11.52 -13.85
C VAL A 182 4.44 -11.72 -12.86
N LEU A 183 4.71 -12.22 -11.67
CA LEU A 183 3.70 -12.41 -10.64
C LEU A 183 3.04 -11.07 -10.23
N GLY A 184 3.85 -10.01 -10.07
CA GLY A 184 3.37 -8.66 -9.81
C GLY A 184 2.44 -8.15 -10.91
N LEU A 185 2.82 -8.33 -12.18
CA LEU A 185 1.99 -7.94 -13.32
C LEU A 185 0.68 -8.73 -13.39
N LEU A 186 0.70 -10.03 -13.08
CA LEU A 186 -0.49 -10.88 -13.02
C LEU A 186 -1.40 -10.54 -11.81
N SER A 187 -0.89 -9.85 -10.80
CA SER A 187 -1.69 -9.44 -9.64
C SER A 187 -2.57 -8.19 -9.90
N LEU A 188 -2.28 -7.39 -10.94
CA LEU A 188 -3.01 -6.15 -11.23
C LEU A 188 -4.53 -6.30 -11.39
N PRO A 189 -5.06 -7.37 -12.03
CA PRO A 189 -6.50 -7.61 -12.10
C PRO A 189 -7.20 -7.77 -10.74
N MET A 190 -6.45 -8.06 -9.65
CA MET A 190 -7.02 -8.16 -8.31
C MET A 190 -7.61 -6.84 -7.81
N LEU A 191 -7.10 -5.69 -8.29
CA LEU A 191 -7.69 -4.38 -7.98
C LEU A 191 -9.10 -4.24 -8.56
N PHE A 192 -9.35 -4.79 -9.76
CA PHE A 192 -10.69 -4.85 -10.33
C PHE A 192 -11.61 -5.77 -9.50
N VAL A 193 -11.13 -6.95 -9.09
CA VAL A 193 -11.88 -7.88 -8.23
C VAL A 193 -12.23 -7.22 -6.89
N PHE A 194 -11.26 -6.56 -6.25
CA PHE A 194 -11.45 -5.83 -5.00
C PHE A 194 -12.52 -4.76 -5.15
N MET A 195 -12.44 -3.90 -6.17
CA MET A 195 -13.41 -2.83 -6.39
C MET A 195 -14.81 -3.40 -6.64
N LYS A 196 -14.90 -4.45 -7.47
CA LYS A 196 -16.16 -5.14 -7.74
C LYS A 196 -16.78 -5.76 -6.49
N TYR A 197 -15.96 -6.38 -5.63
CA TYR A 197 -16.42 -6.92 -4.36
C TYR A 197 -16.97 -5.83 -3.45
N VAL A 198 -16.27 -4.71 -3.31
CA VAL A 198 -16.70 -3.62 -2.42
C VAL A 198 -17.98 -2.95 -2.93
N MET A 199 -18.10 -2.74 -4.25
CA MET A 199 -19.25 -2.06 -4.85
C MET A 199 -20.51 -2.94 -4.93
N ASN A 200 -20.39 -4.27 -5.06
CA ASN A 200 -21.55 -5.17 -5.19
C ASN A 200 -21.93 -5.83 -3.86
N LYS A 201 -22.94 -5.32 -3.16
CA LYS A 201 -23.47 -5.93 -1.94
C LYS A 201 -24.09 -7.31 -2.24
N GLY A 202 -23.91 -8.25 -1.32
CA GLY A 202 -24.56 -9.57 -1.36
C GLY A 202 -23.76 -10.70 -1.98
N LYS A 203 -22.61 -10.44 -2.63
CA LYS A 203 -21.74 -11.50 -3.18
C LYS A 203 -20.53 -11.74 -2.29
N SER A 204 -20.13 -13.03 -2.14
CA SER A 204 -18.91 -13.43 -1.45
C SER A 204 -17.67 -13.05 -2.31
N TYR A 205 -16.53 -12.80 -1.66
CA TYR A 205 -15.28 -12.50 -2.35
C TYR A 205 -14.85 -13.66 -3.27
N PHE A 206 -14.83 -14.88 -2.75
CA PHE A 206 -14.40 -16.05 -3.50
C PHE A 206 -15.34 -16.40 -4.68
N SER A 207 -16.65 -16.15 -4.55
CA SER A 207 -17.58 -16.35 -5.66
C SER A 207 -17.35 -15.36 -6.82
N LEU A 208 -16.79 -14.18 -6.51
CA LEU A 208 -16.46 -13.17 -7.50
C LEU A 208 -15.05 -13.36 -8.08
N LEU A 209 -14.14 -14.01 -7.33
CA LEU A 209 -12.72 -14.09 -7.64
C LEU A 209 -12.48 -14.66 -9.05
N GLY A 210 -12.93 -15.89 -9.33
CA GLY A 210 -12.65 -16.57 -10.60
C GLY A 210 -13.18 -15.81 -11.81
N SER A 211 -14.48 -15.47 -11.80
CA SER A 211 -15.12 -14.79 -12.94
C SER A 211 -14.64 -13.35 -13.14
N SER A 212 -14.37 -12.63 -12.06
CA SER A 212 -13.92 -11.24 -12.14
C SER A 212 -12.44 -11.14 -12.46
N TYR A 213 -11.62 -12.05 -11.95
CA TYR A 213 -10.21 -12.12 -12.29
C TYR A 213 -9.99 -12.45 -13.77
N ALA A 214 -10.74 -13.42 -14.31
CA ALA A 214 -10.69 -13.76 -15.75
C ALA A 214 -11.11 -12.55 -16.63
N ARG A 215 -12.13 -11.77 -16.22
CA ARG A 215 -12.48 -10.52 -16.90
C ARG A 215 -11.36 -9.48 -16.81
N GLY A 216 -10.76 -9.31 -15.64
CA GLY A 216 -9.62 -8.44 -15.46
C GLY A 216 -8.44 -8.81 -16.35
N LEU A 217 -8.13 -10.10 -16.47
CA LEU A 217 -7.09 -10.59 -17.39
C LEU A 217 -7.42 -10.30 -18.87
N ARG A 218 -8.70 -10.43 -19.27
CA ARG A 218 -9.13 -10.08 -20.65
C ARG A 218 -8.89 -8.60 -20.97
N HIS A 219 -9.01 -7.73 -19.97
CA HIS A 219 -8.78 -6.29 -20.09
C HIS A 219 -7.44 -5.86 -19.48
N TRP A 220 -6.47 -6.79 -19.38
CA TRP A 220 -5.20 -6.56 -18.70
C TRP A 220 -4.44 -5.35 -19.22
N GLY A 221 -4.38 -5.14 -20.55
CA GLY A 221 -3.71 -3.99 -21.14
C GLY A 221 -4.32 -2.65 -20.74
N HIS A 222 -5.66 -2.56 -20.65
CA HIS A 222 -6.35 -1.36 -20.17
C HIS A 222 -6.06 -1.11 -18.68
N ILE A 223 -6.09 -2.16 -17.85
CA ILE A 223 -5.75 -2.09 -16.42
C ILE A 223 -4.31 -1.65 -16.25
N PHE A 224 -3.37 -2.33 -16.90
CA PHE A 224 -1.94 -2.06 -16.81
C PHE A 224 -1.62 -0.60 -17.21
N THR A 225 -2.06 -0.15 -18.38
CA THR A 225 -1.78 1.22 -18.85
C THR A 225 -2.37 2.28 -17.93
N THR A 226 -3.61 2.07 -17.46
CA THR A 226 -4.27 2.99 -16.52
C THR A 226 -3.52 3.09 -15.20
N LEU A 227 -3.13 1.94 -14.62
CA LEU A 227 -2.39 1.89 -13.35
C LEU A 227 -0.96 2.39 -13.50
N LEU A 228 -0.29 2.12 -14.62
CA LEU A 228 1.06 2.58 -14.90
C LEU A 228 1.11 4.11 -14.95
N ILE A 229 0.28 4.73 -15.78
CA ILE A 229 0.32 6.19 -15.96
C ILE A 229 -0.22 6.90 -14.71
N GLY A 230 -1.36 6.47 -14.16
CA GLY A 230 -1.92 7.04 -12.94
C GLY A 230 -1.00 6.83 -11.73
N GLY A 231 -0.46 5.62 -11.59
CA GLY A 231 0.49 5.27 -10.54
C GLY A 231 1.80 6.03 -10.64
N LEU A 232 2.40 6.16 -11.84
CA LEU A 232 3.63 6.92 -12.03
C LEU A 232 3.45 8.38 -11.59
N THR A 233 2.33 9.00 -11.97
CA THR A 233 2.03 10.38 -11.55
C THR A 233 1.98 10.51 -10.02
N ILE A 234 1.30 9.57 -9.36
CA ILE A 234 1.19 9.55 -7.89
C ILE A 234 2.54 9.22 -7.24
N CYS A 235 3.30 8.27 -7.79
CA CYS A 235 4.64 7.92 -7.28
C CYS A 235 5.62 9.09 -7.33
N VAL A 236 5.60 9.92 -8.38
CA VAL A 236 6.44 11.11 -8.45
C VAL A 236 6.09 12.10 -7.34
N LEU A 237 4.79 12.37 -7.13
CA LEU A 237 4.33 13.28 -6.07
C LEU A 237 4.65 12.72 -4.67
N ALA A 238 4.41 11.43 -4.46
CA ALA A 238 4.73 10.75 -3.20
C ALA A 238 6.24 10.73 -2.95
N GLY A 239 7.06 10.47 -3.97
CA GLY A 239 8.52 10.50 -3.88
C GLY A 239 9.05 11.87 -3.43
N ILE A 240 8.55 12.96 -4.01
CA ILE A 240 8.89 14.32 -3.58
C ILE A 240 8.48 14.56 -2.11
N CYS A 241 7.30 14.11 -1.72
CA CYS A 241 6.82 14.24 -0.34
C CYS A 241 7.67 13.41 0.66
N CYS A 242 8.20 12.27 0.23
CA CYS A 242 9.04 11.39 1.06
C CYS A 242 10.49 11.83 1.17
N LEU A 243 10.98 12.80 0.38
CA LEU A 243 12.37 13.24 0.43
C LEU A 243 12.85 13.58 1.86
N PRO A 244 12.13 14.38 2.67
CA PRO A 244 12.56 14.68 4.04
C PRO A 244 12.68 13.42 4.91
N THR A 245 11.76 12.48 4.74
CA THR A 245 11.75 11.18 5.46
C THR A 245 12.99 10.35 5.09
N ILE A 246 13.30 10.26 3.79
CA ILE A 246 14.45 9.51 3.27
C ILE A 246 15.76 10.14 3.77
N ILE A 247 15.88 11.47 3.73
CA ILE A 247 17.08 12.18 4.22
C ILE A 247 17.30 11.91 5.71
N LEU A 248 16.24 11.98 6.53
CA LEU A 248 16.36 11.72 7.97
C LEU A 248 16.69 10.24 8.26
N ALA A 249 16.07 9.31 7.55
CA ALA A 249 16.38 7.89 7.67
C ALA A 249 17.85 7.62 7.31
N GLN A 250 18.34 8.18 6.19
CA GLN A 250 19.73 8.05 5.78
C GLN A 250 20.69 8.66 6.82
N ALA A 251 20.34 9.81 7.41
CA ALA A 251 21.15 10.43 8.45
C ALA A 251 21.25 9.52 9.70
N HIS A 252 20.15 8.86 10.10
CA HIS A 252 20.19 7.88 11.19
C HIS A 252 21.08 6.67 10.85
N TRP A 253 21.01 6.13 9.64
CA TRP A 253 21.88 5.04 9.19
C TRP A 253 23.34 5.43 9.20
N SER A 254 23.71 6.59 8.64
CA SER A 254 25.10 7.09 8.62
C SER A 254 25.64 7.33 10.04
N SER A 255 24.77 7.78 10.98
CA SER A 255 25.17 7.92 12.38
C SER A 255 25.50 6.57 13.04
N GLN A 256 24.77 5.49 12.67
CA GLN A 256 25.09 4.13 13.18
C GLN A 256 26.38 3.58 12.57
N GLU A 257 26.68 3.87 11.31
CA GLU A 257 27.97 3.54 10.70
C GLU A 257 29.11 4.28 11.42
N GLY A 258 28.94 5.58 11.73
CA GLY A 258 29.89 6.36 12.52
C GLY A 258 30.13 5.71 13.90
N PHE A 259 29.08 5.29 14.59
CA PHE A 259 29.19 4.59 15.86
C PHE A 259 29.98 3.29 15.77
N LEU A 260 29.80 2.50 14.70
CA LEU A 260 30.60 1.28 14.47
C LEU A 260 32.07 1.59 14.21
N ASN A 261 32.35 2.71 13.56
CA ASN A 261 33.71 3.18 13.27
C ASN A 261 34.37 3.94 14.43
N GLY A 262 33.70 4.04 15.59
CA GLY A 262 34.26 4.63 16.81
C GLY A 262 33.98 6.14 16.97
N ASP A 263 33.06 6.72 16.22
CA ASP A 263 32.64 8.11 16.42
C ASP A 263 31.79 8.23 17.72
N PRO A 264 32.27 8.97 18.74
CA PRO A 264 31.57 9.11 20.01
C PRO A 264 30.43 10.13 19.99
N LEU A 265 30.37 11.01 18.97
CA LEU A 265 29.47 12.16 19.01
C LEU A 265 28.01 11.80 18.73
N GLY A 266 27.76 10.77 17.91
CA GLY A 266 26.42 10.32 17.60
C GLY A 266 25.52 11.45 17.01
N MET A 267 24.22 11.18 16.98
CA MET A 267 23.25 12.14 16.47
C MET A 267 22.66 12.99 17.62
N PRO A 268 22.50 14.33 17.45
CA PRO A 268 21.85 15.16 18.46
C PRO A 268 20.44 14.69 18.79
N GLY A 269 20.07 14.66 20.09
CA GLY A 269 18.80 14.10 20.56
C GLY A 269 17.53 14.74 19.98
N TYR A 270 17.58 16.03 19.59
CA TYR A 270 16.45 16.71 18.96
C TYR A 270 16.09 16.15 17.58
N ILE A 271 17.05 15.52 16.88
CA ILE A 271 16.81 14.92 15.54
C ILE A 271 15.77 13.78 15.64
N THR A 272 15.78 13.01 16.71
CA THR A 272 14.78 11.94 16.93
C THR A 272 13.37 12.51 16.99
N THR A 273 13.17 13.62 17.70
CA THR A 273 11.87 14.32 17.76
C THR A 273 11.48 14.91 16.39
N LEU A 274 12.45 15.52 15.70
CA LEU A 274 12.24 16.05 14.35
C LEU A 274 11.84 14.95 13.37
N SER A 275 12.49 13.78 13.44
CA SER A 275 12.17 12.62 12.62
C SER A 275 10.74 12.16 12.83
N PHE A 276 10.28 12.02 14.08
CA PHE A 276 8.90 11.65 14.37
C PHE A 276 7.89 12.65 13.78
N ILE A 277 8.12 13.96 13.95
CA ILE A 277 7.24 15.00 13.40
C ILE A 277 7.23 14.92 11.86
N THR A 278 8.40 14.75 11.24
CA THR A 278 8.52 14.66 9.79
C THR A 278 7.80 13.42 9.25
N TYR A 279 7.99 12.26 9.88
CA TYR A 279 7.32 11.02 9.49
C TYR A 279 5.81 11.13 9.64
N PHE A 280 5.34 11.75 10.74
CA PHE A 280 3.92 12.01 10.95
C PHE A 280 3.32 12.92 9.84
N LEU A 281 3.96 14.04 9.55
CA LEU A 281 3.50 14.96 8.50
C LEU A 281 3.52 14.30 7.13
N THR A 282 4.58 13.57 6.80
CA THR A 282 4.69 12.82 5.54
C THR A 282 3.58 11.78 5.44
N GLY A 283 3.36 10.96 6.47
CA GLY A 283 2.29 9.98 6.50
C GLY A 283 0.90 10.59 6.30
N PHE A 284 0.64 11.74 6.94
CA PHE A 284 -0.63 12.46 6.76
C PHE A 284 -0.83 12.94 5.32
N ILE A 285 0.19 13.54 4.71
CA ILE A 285 0.12 14.07 3.34
C ILE A 285 0.01 12.92 2.33
N LEU A 286 0.74 11.81 2.54
CA LEU A 286 0.72 10.63 1.66
C LEU A 286 -0.68 10.05 1.49
N VAL A 287 -1.51 10.03 2.54
CA VAL A 287 -2.91 9.58 2.43
C VAL A 287 -3.64 10.34 1.32
N TYR A 288 -3.46 11.66 1.25
CA TYR A 288 -4.14 12.50 0.26
C TYR A 288 -3.49 12.45 -1.12
N ILE A 289 -2.18 12.27 -1.20
CA ILE A 289 -1.47 12.07 -2.48
C ILE A 289 -1.88 10.73 -3.12
N CYS A 290 -2.06 9.67 -2.32
CA CYS A 290 -2.42 8.34 -2.83
C CYS A 290 -3.93 8.17 -3.09
N MET A 291 -4.78 9.00 -2.50
CA MET A 291 -6.25 8.91 -2.61
C MET A 291 -6.79 8.96 -4.06
N PRO A 292 -6.25 9.78 -4.99
CA PRO A 292 -6.69 9.78 -6.40
C PRO A 292 -6.61 8.40 -7.06
N MET A 293 -5.68 7.53 -6.62
CA MET A 293 -5.57 6.17 -7.16
C MET A 293 -6.85 5.36 -6.98
N LEU A 294 -7.53 5.52 -5.84
CA LEU A 294 -8.82 4.85 -5.60
C LEU A 294 -9.91 5.32 -6.58
N MET A 295 -9.91 6.61 -6.96
CA MET A 295 -10.83 7.17 -7.95
C MET A 295 -10.52 6.65 -9.35
N ILE A 296 -9.25 6.52 -9.70
CA ILE A 296 -8.81 5.95 -10.97
C ILE A 296 -9.25 4.48 -11.06
N VAL A 297 -9.00 3.68 -10.03
CA VAL A 297 -9.44 2.27 -9.96
C VAL A 297 -10.97 2.16 -10.00
N TYR A 298 -11.69 3.08 -9.38
CA TYR A 298 -13.14 3.14 -9.39
C TYR A 298 -13.70 3.38 -10.81
N TYR A 299 -13.16 4.37 -11.56
CA TYR A 299 -13.59 4.60 -12.95
C TYR A 299 -13.11 3.52 -13.92
N MET A 300 -11.96 2.92 -13.66
CA MET A 300 -11.47 1.75 -14.40
C MET A 300 -12.45 0.57 -14.25
N TYR A 301 -12.90 0.30 -13.02
CA TYR A 301 -13.94 -0.70 -12.76
C TYR A 301 -15.22 -0.40 -13.54
N GLY A 302 -15.73 0.84 -13.50
CA GLY A 302 -16.93 1.25 -14.22
C GLY A 302 -16.81 1.10 -15.74
N SER A 303 -15.65 1.46 -16.30
CA SER A 303 -15.38 1.34 -17.73
C SER A 303 -15.38 -0.12 -18.22
N ILE A 304 -14.70 -1.02 -17.47
CA ILE A 304 -14.63 -2.45 -17.82
C ILE A 304 -16.03 -3.10 -17.72
N GLU A 305 -16.81 -2.82 -16.67
CA GLU A 305 -18.17 -3.37 -16.54
C GLU A 305 -19.10 -2.88 -17.69
N THR A 306 -18.96 -1.63 -18.10
CA THR A 306 -19.76 -1.11 -19.22
C THR A 306 -19.38 -1.80 -20.54
N PHE A 307 -18.09 -1.94 -20.80
CA PHE A 307 -17.60 -2.62 -22.00
C PHE A 307 -18.12 -4.07 -22.11
N GLU A 308 -18.07 -4.83 -21.02
CA GLU A 308 -18.60 -6.19 -20.98
C GLU A 308 -20.13 -6.25 -21.17
N GLN A 309 -20.87 -5.25 -20.64
CA GLN A 309 -22.31 -5.16 -20.83
C GLN A 309 -22.68 -4.81 -22.28
N GLU A 310 -21.95 -3.91 -22.93
CA GLU A 310 -22.13 -3.54 -24.34
C GLU A 310 -21.84 -4.73 -25.24
N LYS A 311 -20.75 -5.48 -24.98
CA LYS A 311 -20.40 -6.69 -25.72
C LYS A 311 -21.49 -7.76 -25.63
N ASN A 312 -21.96 -8.08 -24.43
CA ASN A 312 -23.00 -9.08 -24.23
C ASN A 312 -24.35 -8.72 -24.90
N LYS A 313 -24.61 -7.42 -25.16
CA LYS A 313 -25.79 -6.97 -25.91
C LYS A 313 -25.64 -7.13 -27.43
N LEU A 314 -24.41 -7.14 -27.93
CA LEU A 314 -24.13 -7.33 -29.34
C LEU A 314 -24.05 -8.82 -29.73
N ASP A 315 -23.79 -9.69 -28.77
CA ASP A 315 -23.70 -11.14 -28.95
C ASP A 315 -25.07 -11.85 -28.83
N ILE A 316 -26.20 -11.09 -28.59
CA ILE A 316 -27.60 -11.52 -28.59
C ILE A 316 -28.32 -11.02 -29.86
#